data_edd51b5ac3a8ea1640af3402253a3c9a
#
_entry.id   edd51b5ac3a8ea1640af3402253a3c9a
#
_cell.length_a   1.000
_cell.length_b   1.000
_cell.length_c   1.000
_cell.angle_alpha   90.00
_cell.angle_beta   90.00
_cell.angle_gamma   90.00
#
_symmetry.space_group_name_H-M   'P 1'
#
loop_
_entity.id
_entity.type
_entity.pdbx_description
1 polymer ?
#
loop_
_entity_poly.entity_id
_entity_poly.type
_entity_poly.pdbx_seq_one_letter_code
_entity_poly.pdbx_strand_id
1 'polypeptide(L)'
;MDIAVEELAAGITKVVLRGRFDTTGAVLVELPFNKIITEKSRIVVDLSAVSFLASYAIRVLLVGAKIINGRGGKLVILCPDNNVAKVLRTAGMDALIPVRQTESAATAVLTS
;
A
#
# COMPACT_ATOMS: atom_id res chain seq x y z
N MET A 1 -9.63 -8.13 8.82
CA MET A 1 -8.79 -7.58 7.72
C MET A 1 -8.22 -8.72 6.90
N ASP A 2 -8.47 -8.68 5.60
CA ASP A 2 -7.98 -9.70 4.68
C ASP A 2 -6.84 -9.16 3.84
N ILE A 3 -5.89 -10.02 3.49
CA ILE A 3 -4.79 -9.69 2.59
C ILE A 3 -4.73 -10.74 1.48
N ALA A 4 -4.64 -10.29 0.24
CA ALA A 4 -4.47 -11.15 -0.92
C ALA A 4 -3.35 -10.59 -1.81
N VAL A 5 -2.69 -11.47 -2.56
CA VAL A 5 -1.58 -11.09 -3.43
C VAL A 5 -1.89 -11.52 -4.85
N GLU A 6 -1.72 -10.60 -5.79
CA GLU A 6 -1.86 -10.86 -7.22
C GLU A 6 -0.57 -10.43 -7.93
N GLU A 7 -0.09 -11.27 -8.82
CA GLU A 7 1.01 -10.88 -9.70
C GLU A 7 0.44 -10.26 -10.97
N LEU A 8 0.88 -9.04 -11.26
CA LEU A 8 0.52 -8.31 -12.47
C LEU A 8 1.65 -8.40 -13.50
N ALA A 9 1.43 -7.82 -14.68
CA ALA A 9 2.47 -7.73 -15.70
C ALA A 9 3.66 -6.88 -15.19
N ALA A 10 4.80 -6.98 -15.87
CA ALA A 10 6.02 -6.19 -15.62
C ALA A 10 6.64 -6.40 -14.23
N GLY A 11 6.42 -7.56 -13.61
CA GLY A 11 6.98 -7.87 -12.30
C GLY A 11 6.36 -7.08 -11.16
N ILE A 12 5.15 -6.60 -11.33
CA ILE A 12 4.42 -5.83 -10.31
C ILE A 12 3.61 -6.78 -9.44
N THR A 13 3.73 -6.64 -8.14
CA THR A 13 2.94 -7.38 -7.15
C THR A 13 1.86 -6.47 -6.59
N LYS A 14 0.61 -6.88 -6.69
CA LYS A 14 -0.52 -6.14 -6.12
C LYS A 14 -0.92 -6.80 -4.81
N VAL A 15 -0.88 -6.02 -3.73
CA VAL A 15 -1.30 -6.46 -2.40
C VAL A 15 -2.67 -5.86 -2.15
N VAL A 16 -3.70 -6.70 -2.09
CA VAL A 16 -5.09 -6.27 -1.89
C VAL A 16 -5.42 -6.42 -0.41
N LEU A 17 -5.79 -5.31 0.22
CA LEU A 17 -6.24 -5.26 1.60
C LEU A 17 -7.74 -4.99 1.62
N ARG A 18 -8.48 -5.73 2.43
CA ARG A 18 -9.94 -5.60 2.53
C ARG A 18 -10.39 -5.51 3.96
N GLY A 19 -11.29 -4.58 4.20
CA GLY A 19 -11.93 -4.42 5.49
C GLY A 19 -11.51 -3.16 6.21
N ARG A 20 -11.53 -3.24 7.54
CA ARG A 20 -11.21 -2.12 8.41
C ARG A 20 -9.75 -2.18 8.80
N PHE A 21 -8.95 -1.26 8.32
CA PHE A 21 -7.51 -1.22 8.59
C PHE A 21 -7.27 -0.43 9.88
N ASP A 22 -7.84 -0.94 10.97
CA ASP A 22 -7.66 -0.43 12.32
C ASP A 22 -6.40 -1.04 12.95
N THR A 23 -6.17 -0.78 14.23
CA THR A 23 -4.97 -1.28 14.92
C THR A 23 -4.91 -2.81 14.91
N THR A 24 -6.06 -3.48 15.14
CA THR A 24 -6.13 -4.94 15.12
C THR A 24 -5.84 -5.47 13.72
N GLY A 25 -6.44 -4.86 12.69
CA GLY A 25 -6.18 -5.22 11.30
C GLY A 25 -4.74 -5.00 10.89
N ALA A 26 -4.13 -3.90 11.32
CA ALA A 26 -2.73 -3.59 11.03
C ALA A 26 -1.78 -4.61 11.66
N VAL A 27 -2.04 -5.04 12.89
CA VAL A 27 -1.24 -6.07 13.55
C VAL A 27 -1.31 -7.40 12.78
N LEU A 28 -2.50 -7.77 12.31
CA LEU A 28 -2.67 -8.99 11.53
C LEU A 28 -1.96 -8.96 10.18
N VAL A 29 -1.92 -7.80 9.55
CA VAL A 29 -1.36 -7.61 8.20
C VAL A 29 0.15 -7.39 8.23
N GLU A 30 0.69 -6.84 9.31
CA GLU A 30 2.07 -6.37 9.38
C GLU A 30 3.09 -7.44 9.00
N LEU A 31 2.99 -8.63 9.56
CA LEU A 31 3.96 -9.69 9.30
C LEU A 31 3.91 -10.20 7.85
N PRO A 32 2.74 -10.58 7.29
CA PRO A 32 2.69 -10.98 5.90
C PRO A 32 3.03 -9.86 4.94
N PHE A 33 2.69 -8.59 5.26
CA PHE A 33 3.05 -7.45 4.45
C PHE A 33 4.57 -7.25 4.41
N ASN A 34 5.23 -7.31 5.55
CA ASN A 34 6.69 -7.17 5.62
C ASN A 34 7.41 -8.28 4.87
N LYS A 35 6.86 -9.49 4.86
CA LYS A 35 7.41 -10.59 4.06
C LYS A 35 7.38 -10.24 2.57
N ILE A 36 6.26 -9.71 2.08
CA ILE A 36 6.11 -9.30 0.68
C ILE A 36 7.11 -8.18 0.36
N ILE A 37 7.24 -7.19 1.25
CA ILE A 37 8.17 -6.06 1.11
C ILE A 37 9.62 -6.53 0.96
N THR A 38 10.02 -7.61 1.65
CA THR A 38 11.39 -8.13 1.56
C THR A 38 11.63 -8.98 0.31
N GLU A 39 10.58 -9.51 -0.32
CA GLU A 39 10.70 -10.41 -1.46
C GLU A 39 10.46 -9.73 -2.80
N LYS A 40 9.66 -8.66 -2.84
CA LYS A 40 9.24 -7.98 -4.07
C LYS A 40 9.79 -6.57 -4.12
N SER A 41 9.91 -6.02 -5.34
CA SER A 41 10.50 -4.69 -5.54
C SER A 41 9.54 -3.68 -6.15
N ARG A 42 8.44 -4.11 -6.77
CA ARG A 42 7.43 -3.24 -7.37
C ARG A 42 6.07 -3.62 -6.82
N ILE A 43 5.53 -2.80 -5.94
CA ILE A 43 4.34 -3.14 -5.18
C ILE A 43 3.26 -2.07 -5.34
N VAL A 44 2.04 -2.51 -5.67
CA VAL A 44 0.82 -1.70 -5.54
C VAL A 44 0.08 -2.20 -4.31
N VAL A 45 -0.15 -1.31 -3.36
CA VAL A 45 -1.02 -1.60 -2.21
C VAL A 45 -2.41 -1.10 -2.54
N ASP A 46 -3.35 -2.01 -2.73
CA ASP A 46 -4.72 -1.70 -3.11
C ASP A 46 -5.59 -1.54 -1.86
N LEU A 47 -6.00 -0.30 -1.62
CA LEU A 47 -6.89 0.07 -0.51
C LEU A 47 -8.34 0.31 -0.97
N SER A 48 -8.73 -0.15 -2.17
CA SER A 48 -10.08 0.07 -2.72
C SER A 48 -11.17 -0.46 -1.81
N ALA A 49 -10.91 -1.54 -1.11
CA ALA A 49 -11.87 -2.19 -0.21
C ALA A 49 -11.59 -1.92 1.27
N VAL A 50 -10.79 -0.90 1.57
CA VAL A 50 -10.50 -0.46 2.93
C VAL A 50 -11.42 0.69 3.29
N SER A 51 -12.17 0.55 4.38
CA SER A 51 -13.17 1.53 4.82
C SER A 51 -12.67 2.50 5.89
N PHE A 52 -11.55 2.19 6.52
CA PHE A 52 -11.00 2.96 7.63
C PHE A 52 -9.51 2.75 7.72
N LEU A 53 -8.78 3.77 8.17
CA LEU A 53 -7.31 3.73 8.24
C LEU A 53 -6.84 4.33 9.55
N ALA A 54 -6.35 3.49 10.47
CA ALA A 54 -5.82 3.92 11.75
C ALA A 54 -4.36 4.39 11.63
N SER A 55 -3.89 5.13 12.61
CA SER A 55 -2.50 5.62 12.65
C SER A 55 -1.47 4.50 12.58
N TYR A 56 -1.72 3.38 13.25
CA TYR A 56 -0.82 2.22 13.20
C TYR A 56 -0.74 1.63 11.78
N ALA A 57 -1.88 1.60 11.07
CA ALA A 57 -1.91 1.15 9.68
C ALA A 57 -1.09 2.04 8.77
N ILE A 58 -1.18 3.36 8.95
CA ILE A 58 -0.36 4.33 8.21
C ILE A 58 1.12 4.06 8.47
N ARG A 59 1.49 3.79 9.70
CA ARG A 59 2.87 3.46 10.07
C ARG A 59 3.35 2.18 9.38
N VAL A 60 2.53 1.14 9.32
CA VAL A 60 2.87 -0.11 8.63
C VAL A 60 3.18 0.15 7.16
N LEU A 61 2.34 0.93 6.49
CA LEU A 61 2.55 1.31 5.09
C LEU A 61 3.83 2.13 4.91
N LEU A 62 4.06 3.10 5.79
CA LEU A 62 5.24 3.97 5.71
C LEU A 62 6.54 3.20 5.92
N VAL A 63 6.58 2.33 6.92
CA VAL A 63 7.77 1.50 7.20
C VAL A 63 8.06 0.59 6.01
N GLY A 64 7.02 -0.03 5.43
CA GLY A 64 7.16 -0.87 4.24
C GLY A 64 7.74 -0.10 3.05
N ALA A 65 7.24 1.12 2.82
CA ALA A 65 7.74 1.96 1.74
C ALA A 65 9.20 2.34 1.93
N LYS A 66 9.60 2.67 3.15
CA LYS A 66 11.01 3.01 3.45
C LYS A 66 11.92 1.83 3.22
N ILE A 67 11.52 0.64 3.62
CA ILE A 67 12.31 -0.58 3.41
C ILE A 67 12.50 -0.85 1.91
N ILE A 68 11.40 -0.81 1.15
CA ILE A 68 11.45 -1.13 -0.27
C ILE A 68 12.23 -0.07 -1.06
N ASN A 69 12.08 1.21 -0.70
CA ASN A 69 12.84 2.30 -1.32
C ASN A 69 14.34 2.15 -1.03
N GLY A 70 14.70 1.73 0.18
CA GLY A 70 16.08 1.49 0.56
C GLY A 70 16.76 0.35 -0.21
N ARG A 71 15.95 -0.54 -0.81
CA ARG A 71 16.45 -1.65 -1.64
C ARG A 71 16.39 -1.34 -3.14
N GLY A 72 16.06 -0.10 -3.51
CA GLY A 72 15.92 0.29 -4.91
C GLY A 72 14.59 -0.06 -5.53
N GLY A 73 13.61 -0.51 -4.75
CA GLY A 73 12.26 -0.79 -5.20
C GLY A 73 11.33 0.40 -5.03
N LYS A 74 10.05 0.19 -5.26
CA LYS A 74 9.03 1.23 -5.16
C LYS A 74 7.68 0.67 -4.75
N LEU A 75 6.97 1.43 -3.94
CA LEU A 75 5.61 1.11 -3.49
C LEU A 75 4.68 2.26 -3.85
N VAL A 76 3.50 1.93 -4.38
CA VAL A 76 2.44 2.89 -4.73
C VAL A 76 1.17 2.47 -4.03
N ILE A 77 0.40 3.43 -3.55
CA ILE A 77 -0.92 3.17 -2.97
C ILE A 77 -1.99 3.43 -4.01
N LEU A 78 -2.84 2.44 -4.24
CA LEU A 78 -4.05 2.55 -5.04
C LEU A 78 -5.21 2.80 -4.10
N CYS A 79 -5.79 4.00 -4.17
CA CYS A 79 -6.85 4.42 -3.25
C CYS A 79 -7.89 5.25 -3.99
N PRO A 80 -8.99 4.62 -4.51
CA PRO A 80 -10.06 5.36 -5.17
C PRO A 80 -10.94 6.15 -4.21
N ASP A 81 -11.04 5.73 -2.95
CA ASP A 81 -11.92 6.35 -1.96
C ASP A 81 -11.33 7.68 -1.49
N ASN A 82 -12.10 8.77 -1.69
CA ASN A 82 -11.65 10.12 -1.34
C ASN A 82 -11.49 10.31 0.18
N ASN A 83 -12.27 9.63 0.99
CA ASN A 83 -12.17 9.77 2.45
C ASN A 83 -10.89 9.13 2.98
N VAL A 84 -10.56 7.93 2.50
CA VAL A 84 -9.31 7.25 2.86
C VAL A 84 -8.12 8.02 2.30
N ALA A 85 -8.18 8.48 1.05
CA ALA A 85 -7.13 9.29 0.45
C ALA A 85 -6.89 10.58 1.24
N LYS A 86 -7.94 11.21 1.76
CA LYS A 86 -7.83 12.40 2.60
C LYS A 86 -7.08 12.12 3.89
N VAL A 87 -7.30 10.96 4.51
CA VAL A 87 -6.57 10.55 5.71
C VAL A 87 -5.07 10.42 5.40
N LEU A 88 -4.74 9.82 4.27
CA LEU A 88 -3.34 9.69 3.82
C LEU A 88 -2.70 11.05 3.59
N ARG A 89 -3.39 11.98 2.94
CA ARG A 89 -2.88 13.35 2.71
C ARG A 89 -2.68 14.11 4.01
N THR A 90 -3.65 14.01 4.92
CA THR A 90 -3.59 14.68 6.22
C THR A 90 -2.39 14.18 7.04
N ALA A 91 -2.05 12.90 6.92
CA ALA A 91 -0.89 12.30 7.56
C ALA A 91 0.43 12.58 6.83
N GLY A 92 0.39 13.29 5.69
CA GLY A 92 1.59 13.59 4.90
C GLY A 92 2.12 12.43 4.09
N MET A 93 1.36 11.35 3.95
CA MET A 93 1.81 10.13 3.28
C MET A 93 2.01 10.32 1.78
N ASP A 94 1.23 11.18 1.14
CA ASP A 94 1.32 11.45 -0.29
C ASP A 94 2.63 12.14 -0.69
N ALA A 95 3.32 12.78 0.26
CA ALA A 95 4.65 13.33 0.03
C ALA A 95 5.75 12.25 0.07
N LEU A 96 5.47 11.09 0.66
CA LEU A 96 6.42 9.99 0.87
C LEU A 96 6.15 8.80 -0.03
N ILE A 97 4.86 8.54 -0.35
CA ILE A 97 4.42 7.40 -1.14
C ILE A 97 3.42 7.92 -2.19
N PRO A 98 3.63 7.64 -3.48
CA PRO A 98 2.64 8.02 -4.49
C PRO A 98 1.28 7.37 -4.19
N VAL A 99 0.21 8.16 -4.32
CA VAL A 99 -1.16 7.70 -4.16
C VAL A 99 -1.90 7.96 -5.46
N ARG A 100 -2.53 6.92 -6.01
CA ARG A 100 -3.26 7.01 -7.29
C ARG A 100 -4.66 6.46 -7.11
N GLN A 101 -5.59 6.91 -7.95
CA GLN A 101 -6.99 6.52 -7.87
C GLN A 101 -7.36 5.32 -8.73
N THR A 102 -6.53 4.98 -9.72
CA THR A 102 -6.77 3.85 -10.62
C THR A 102 -5.57 2.91 -10.67
N GLU A 103 -5.83 1.65 -10.96
CA GLU A 103 -4.75 0.67 -11.11
C GLU A 103 -3.81 1.06 -12.25
N SER A 104 -4.35 1.54 -13.36
CA SER A 104 -3.56 1.99 -14.51
C SER A 104 -2.57 3.10 -14.10
N ALA A 105 -3.03 4.10 -13.37
CA ALA A 105 -2.17 5.17 -12.89
C ALA A 105 -1.13 4.68 -11.88
N ALA A 106 -1.51 3.74 -11.01
CA ALA A 106 -0.59 3.16 -10.03
C ALA A 106 0.52 2.35 -10.71
N THR A 107 0.16 1.49 -11.65
CA THR A 107 1.15 0.67 -12.37
C THR A 107 2.07 1.52 -13.24
N ALA A 108 1.56 2.63 -13.80
CA ALA A 108 2.37 3.56 -14.57
C ALA A 108 3.53 4.16 -13.75
N VAL A 109 3.31 4.43 -12.47
CA VAL A 109 4.38 4.91 -11.58
C VAL A 109 5.50 3.88 -11.45
N LEU A 110 5.16 2.60 -11.43
CA LEU A 110 6.12 1.51 -11.22
C LEU A 110 6.88 1.13 -12.49
N THR A 111 6.37 1.50 -13.64
CA THR A 111 6.97 1.17 -14.95
C THR A 111 7.64 2.36 -15.63
N SER A 112 7.56 3.53 -15.03
CA SER A 112 8.19 4.74 -15.60
C SER A 112 9.66 4.89 -15.23
#